data_2503837a5151b34e413c980b347cbe2f
#
_entry.id   2503837a5151b34e413c980b347cbe2f
#
_cell.length_a   1.000
_cell.length_b   1.000
_cell.length_c   1.000
_cell.angle_alpha   90.00
_cell.angle_beta   90.00
_cell.angle_gamma   90.00
#
_symmetry.space_group_name_H-M   'P 1'
#
loop_
_entity.id
_entity.type
_entity.pdbx_description
1 polymer ?
#
loop_
_entity_poly.entity_id
_entity_poly.type
_entity_poly.pdbx_seq_one_letter_code
_entity_poly.pdbx_strand_id
1 'polypeptide(L)'
;MMPQPVQLRFKVDDYYKMIELGILKDYEKAEIIEGELIKKMTVGDRHASTVNVLNRIFSRNMSDEILVSVQNPIRLSDYSEPEPDLVLADLRKFDGRRHPRPAEIILIVEVSDSTLKYDRDTKLSLYAEAEIYEVWIVNLQNDIIEVHQNPSNGIYQLAKIFKRGEKVLSEVLPYLSLEVDKVLG
;
A
#
# COMPACT_ATOMS: atom_id res chain seq x y z
N MET A 1 19.93 -12.35 -36.25
CA MET A 1 18.94 -12.08 -35.19
C MET A 1 19.28 -10.70 -34.63
N MET A 2 18.40 -9.70 -34.74
CA MET A 2 18.67 -8.39 -34.14
C MET A 2 18.65 -8.53 -32.63
N PRO A 3 19.58 -7.94 -31.87
CA PRO A 3 19.57 -7.97 -30.43
C PRO A 3 18.30 -7.28 -29.94
N GLN A 4 17.56 -7.94 -29.03
CA GLN A 4 16.42 -7.34 -28.36
C GLN A 4 16.92 -6.23 -27.41
N PRO A 5 16.27 -5.07 -27.34
CA PRO A 5 16.64 -4.04 -26.38
C PRO A 5 16.46 -4.57 -24.96
N VAL A 6 17.44 -4.32 -24.10
CA VAL A 6 17.38 -4.67 -22.68
C VAL A 6 16.94 -3.42 -21.91
N GLN A 7 15.83 -3.52 -21.19
CA GLN A 7 15.37 -2.46 -20.31
C GLN A 7 16.28 -2.41 -19.07
N LEU A 8 16.81 -1.25 -18.75
CA LEU A 8 17.56 -1.03 -17.52
C LEU A 8 16.56 -0.71 -16.39
N ARG A 9 16.78 -1.33 -15.23
CA ARG A 9 15.98 -1.09 -14.03
C ARG A 9 16.85 -0.47 -12.95
N PHE A 10 16.34 0.56 -12.28
CA PHE A 10 17.03 1.22 -11.18
C PHE A 10 16.78 0.46 -9.87
N LYS A 11 17.81 0.43 -9.03
CA LYS A 11 17.61 0.00 -7.64
C LYS A 11 17.03 1.15 -6.80
N VAL A 12 16.37 0.81 -5.71
CA VAL A 12 15.88 1.81 -4.75
C VAL A 12 17.02 2.69 -4.23
N ASP A 13 18.21 2.13 -4.01
CA ASP A 13 19.38 2.92 -3.57
C ASP A 13 19.86 3.90 -4.65
N ASP A 14 19.70 3.57 -5.94
CA ASP A 14 20.02 4.50 -7.03
C ASP A 14 18.96 5.62 -7.12
N TYR A 15 17.70 5.29 -6.89
CA TYR A 15 16.61 6.26 -6.80
C TYR A 15 16.87 7.30 -5.68
N TYR A 16 17.29 6.88 -4.50
CA TYR A 16 17.65 7.81 -3.42
C TYR A 16 18.86 8.69 -3.77
N LYS A 17 19.89 8.15 -4.44
CA LYS A 17 21.00 8.96 -4.94
C LYS A 17 20.56 10.00 -5.96
N MET A 18 19.60 9.66 -6.84
CA MET A 18 19.03 10.63 -7.79
C MET A 18 18.29 11.75 -7.09
N ILE A 19 17.56 11.45 -5.98
CA ILE A 19 16.92 12.46 -5.14
C ILE A 19 17.97 13.36 -4.49
N GLU A 20 18.98 12.80 -3.83
CA GLU A 20 20.06 13.54 -3.17
C GLU A 20 20.82 14.47 -4.12
N LEU A 21 21.06 14.01 -5.35
CA LEU A 21 21.72 14.80 -6.40
C LEU A 21 20.80 15.82 -7.08
N GLY A 22 19.50 15.84 -6.71
CA GLY A 22 18.51 16.75 -7.28
C GLY A 22 18.13 16.44 -8.74
N ILE A 23 18.42 15.25 -9.24
CA ILE A 23 18.08 14.81 -10.60
C ILE A 23 16.57 14.74 -10.77
N LEU A 24 15.84 14.41 -9.68
CA LEU A 24 14.40 14.22 -9.68
C LEU A 24 13.61 15.43 -9.14
N LYS A 25 14.20 16.64 -9.13
CA LYS A 25 13.55 17.86 -8.59
C LYS A 25 12.15 18.12 -9.15
N ASP A 26 11.94 17.84 -10.44
CA ASP A 26 10.66 18.03 -11.11
C ASP A 26 9.71 16.83 -10.97
N TYR A 27 10.15 15.78 -10.26
CA TYR A 27 9.47 14.50 -10.09
C TYR A 27 9.31 14.12 -8.61
N GLU A 28 9.15 15.10 -7.73
CA GLU A 28 9.15 14.97 -6.25
C GLU A 28 8.10 13.98 -5.69
N LYS A 29 7.18 13.50 -6.53
CA LYS A 29 6.14 12.54 -6.16
C LYS A 29 6.23 11.29 -7.05
N ALA A 30 7.36 10.63 -7.03
CA ALA A 30 7.52 9.33 -7.68
C ALA A 30 7.69 8.23 -6.63
N GLU A 31 7.22 7.03 -6.98
CA GLU A 31 7.55 5.78 -6.29
C GLU A 31 8.36 4.91 -7.25
N ILE A 32 9.14 3.97 -6.74
CA ILE A 32 9.88 3.02 -7.57
C ILE A 32 9.24 1.63 -7.47
N ILE A 33 8.79 1.12 -8.62
CA ILE A 33 8.14 -0.18 -8.76
C ILE A 33 8.89 -0.99 -9.80
N GLU A 34 9.40 -2.15 -9.42
CA GLU A 34 10.20 -3.04 -10.28
C GLU A 34 11.35 -2.32 -11.03
N GLY A 35 11.92 -1.28 -10.40
CA GLY A 35 13.00 -0.47 -10.95
C GLY A 35 12.55 0.59 -11.95
N GLU A 36 11.26 0.82 -12.09
CA GLU A 36 10.66 1.92 -12.87
C GLU A 36 10.19 3.04 -11.95
N LEU A 37 10.40 4.29 -12.37
CA LEU A 37 9.92 5.46 -11.63
C LEU A 37 8.50 5.78 -12.07
N ILE A 38 7.56 5.65 -11.16
CA ILE A 38 6.14 5.86 -11.39
C ILE A 38 5.71 7.17 -10.73
N LYS A 39 5.20 8.11 -11.52
CA LYS A 39 4.69 9.37 -11.00
C LYS A 39 3.38 9.13 -10.26
N LYS A 40 3.28 9.60 -9.01
CA LYS A 40 2.05 9.51 -8.23
C LYS A 40 0.96 10.43 -8.79
N MET A 41 -0.26 9.93 -8.76
CA MET A 41 -1.45 10.69 -9.15
C MET A 41 -1.81 11.74 -8.09
N THR A 42 -2.44 12.82 -8.51
CA THR A 42 -2.98 13.81 -7.58
C THR A 42 -4.19 13.22 -6.87
N VAL A 43 -4.22 13.34 -5.54
CA VAL A 43 -5.33 12.85 -4.71
C VAL A 43 -6.46 13.88 -4.64
N GLY A 44 -7.71 13.42 -4.76
CA GLY A 44 -8.90 14.23 -4.56
C GLY A 44 -9.32 14.33 -3.09
N ASP A 45 -10.26 15.23 -2.79
CA ASP A 45 -10.73 15.50 -1.43
C ASP A 45 -11.33 14.25 -0.76
N ARG A 46 -12.09 13.45 -1.51
CA ARG A 46 -12.71 12.23 -1.01
C ARG A 46 -11.66 11.20 -0.60
N HIS A 47 -10.63 11.00 -1.42
CA HIS A 47 -9.50 10.15 -1.09
C HIS A 47 -8.81 10.62 0.19
N ALA A 48 -8.40 11.89 0.26
CA ALA A 48 -7.73 12.46 1.42
C ALA A 48 -8.58 12.34 2.70
N SER A 49 -9.88 12.61 2.61
CA SER A 49 -10.82 12.44 3.72
C SER A 49 -10.89 11.00 4.20
N THR A 50 -10.97 10.04 3.30
CA THR A 50 -11.02 8.60 3.62
C THR A 50 -9.74 8.13 4.30
N VAL A 51 -8.56 8.54 3.78
CA VAL A 51 -7.26 8.26 4.42
C VAL A 51 -7.22 8.82 5.83
N ASN A 52 -7.68 10.06 6.06
CA ASN A 52 -7.73 10.67 7.39
C ASN A 52 -8.67 9.93 8.35
N VAL A 53 -9.81 9.44 7.85
CA VAL A 53 -10.76 8.65 8.66
C VAL A 53 -10.11 7.33 9.08
N LEU A 54 -9.51 6.60 8.14
CA LEU A 54 -8.81 5.34 8.41
C LEU A 54 -7.65 5.53 9.38
N ASN A 55 -6.81 6.55 9.16
CA ASN A 55 -5.73 6.89 10.09
C ASN A 55 -6.25 7.10 11.51
N ARG A 56 -7.32 7.90 11.68
CA ARG A 56 -7.92 8.13 13.01
C ARG A 56 -8.46 6.85 13.62
N ILE A 57 -9.09 5.95 12.84
CA ILE A 57 -9.61 4.68 13.33
C ILE A 57 -8.46 3.78 13.77
N PHE A 58 -7.47 3.56 12.94
CA PHE A 58 -6.33 2.71 13.28
C PHE A 58 -5.54 3.26 14.47
N SER A 59 -5.19 4.55 14.46
CA SER A 59 -4.44 5.17 15.59
C SER A 59 -5.15 5.09 16.93
N ARG A 60 -6.49 4.95 16.96
CA ARG A 60 -7.25 4.80 18.20
C ARG A 60 -7.42 3.36 18.67
N ASN A 61 -7.25 2.40 17.77
CA ASN A 61 -7.54 0.99 18.05
C ASN A 61 -6.29 0.10 18.06
N MET A 62 -5.14 0.61 17.59
CA MET A 62 -3.89 -0.14 17.62
C MET A 62 -3.14 0.13 18.94
N SER A 63 -2.38 -0.87 19.39
CA SER A 63 -1.44 -0.73 20.51
C SER A 63 -0.18 0.03 20.09
N ASP A 64 0.62 0.48 21.07
CA ASP A 64 1.92 1.12 20.84
C ASP A 64 2.95 0.22 20.14
N GLU A 65 2.68 -1.08 20.05
CA GLU A 65 3.50 -2.04 19.31
C GLU A 65 3.24 -2.04 17.80
N ILE A 66 2.21 -1.33 17.34
CA ILE A 66 1.82 -1.26 15.92
C ILE A 66 2.03 0.16 15.40
N LEU A 67 2.92 0.30 14.43
CA LEU A 67 3.09 1.54 13.68
C LEU A 67 1.91 1.70 12.72
N VAL A 68 1.21 2.84 12.80
CA VAL A 68 0.28 3.31 11.78
C VAL A 68 1.02 4.30 10.90
N SER A 69 1.41 3.88 9.71
CA SER A 69 2.15 4.69 8.74
C SER A 69 1.21 5.15 7.63
N VAL A 70 1.22 6.45 7.33
CA VAL A 70 0.31 7.07 6.35
C VAL A 70 1.14 7.68 5.23
N GLN A 71 0.91 7.24 4.00
CA GLN A 71 1.56 7.75 2.80
C GLN A 71 3.09 7.83 2.92
N ASN A 72 3.67 6.79 3.48
CA ASN A 72 5.11 6.59 3.56
C ASN A 72 5.50 5.31 2.82
N PRO A 73 6.72 5.27 2.25
CA PRO A 73 7.19 4.11 1.52
C PRO A 73 7.32 2.83 2.37
N ILE A 74 7.22 1.70 1.69
CA ILE A 74 7.55 0.37 2.22
C ILE A 74 8.60 -0.30 1.33
N ARG A 75 9.66 -0.85 1.90
CA ARG A 75 10.75 -1.48 1.15
C ARG A 75 10.42 -2.95 0.86
N LEU A 76 9.82 -3.24 -0.28
CA LEU A 76 9.45 -4.62 -0.66
C LEU A 76 10.64 -5.42 -1.19
N SER A 77 11.53 -4.78 -1.97
CA SER A 77 12.71 -5.40 -2.56
C SER A 77 13.80 -4.36 -2.84
N ASP A 78 14.89 -4.78 -3.49
CA ASP A 78 15.91 -3.85 -3.98
C ASP A 78 15.44 -2.99 -5.15
N TYR A 79 14.31 -3.36 -5.78
CA TYR A 79 13.78 -2.70 -6.98
C TYR A 79 12.39 -2.10 -6.78
N SER A 80 11.76 -2.32 -5.60
CA SER A 80 10.40 -1.85 -5.37
C SER A 80 10.24 -1.25 -3.97
N GLU A 81 9.84 0.01 -3.97
CA GLU A 81 9.51 0.78 -2.77
C GLU A 81 8.27 1.63 -3.04
N PRO A 82 7.07 0.99 -3.07
CA PRO A 82 5.80 1.69 -3.20
C PRO A 82 5.46 2.50 -1.95
N GLU A 83 4.57 3.48 -2.10
CA GLU A 83 4.04 4.31 -1.03
C GLU A 83 2.53 4.11 -0.91
N PRO A 84 2.08 3.12 -0.12
CA PRO A 84 0.66 2.88 0.14
C PRO A 84 0.01 4.00 0.95
N ASP A 85 -1.32 4.11 0.86
CA ASP A 85 -2.05 5.11 1.63
C ASP A 85 -1.96 4.87 3.15
N LEU A 86 -2.08 3.62 3.61
CA LEU A 86 -1.82 3.26 5.01
C LEU A 86 -1.13 1.89 5.11
N VAL A 87 -0.27 1.80 6.12
CA VAL A 87 0.39 0.55 6.51
C VAL A 87 0.30 0.38 8.01
N LEU A 88 -0.05 -0.82 8.45
CA LEU A 88 0.14 -1.25 9.83
C LEU A 88 1.36 -2.17 9.90
N ALA A 89 2.34 -1.84 10.72
CA ALA A 89 3.57 -2.62 10.86
C ALA A 89 3.91 -2.92 12.33
N ASP A 90 4.50 -4.09 12.56
CA ASP A 90 4.82 -4.64 13.87
C ASP A 90 6.15 -4.09 14.40
N LEU A 91 6.11 -3.15 15.35
CA LEU A 91 7.29 -2.54 15.99
C LEU A 91 8.11 -3.51 16.85
N ARG A 92 7.59 -4.70 17.14
CA ARG A 92 8.37 -5.76 17.81
C ARG A 92 9.40 -6.39 16.86
N LYS A 93 9.23 -6.20 15.54
CA LYS A 93 10.10 -6.74 14.49
C LYS A 93 11.12 -5.75 13.96
N PHE A 94 10.92 -4.45 14.18
CA PHE A 94 11.85 -3.39 13.78
C PHE A 94 11.67 -2.14 14.66
N ASP A 95 12.63 -1.21 14.63
CA ASP A 95 12.68 -0.04 15.51
C ASP A 95 11.85 1.17 15.03
N GLY A 96 11.12 1.06 13.91
CA GLY A 96 10.32 2.13 13.34
C GLY A 96 11.11 3.28 12.68
N ARG A 97 12.45 3.18 12.59
CA ARG A 97 13.31 4.26 12.08
C ARG A 97 13.69 4.15 10.61
N ARG A 98 13.18 3.16 9.94
CA ARG A 98 13.32 2.92 8.50
C ARG A 98 11.98 2.51 7.90
N HIS A 99 11.90 2.45 6.59
CA HIS A 99 10.72 1.91 5.91
C HIS A 99 10.52 0.43 6.28
N PRO A 100 9.27 0.01 6.61
CA PRO A 100 9.00 -1.37 6.95
C PRO A 100 9.23 -2.30 5.75
N ARG A 101 9.64 -3.53 6.05
CA ARG A 101 9.85 -4.61 5.09
C ARG A 101 8.71 -5.64 5.16
N PRO A 102 8.54 -6.53 4.17
CA PRO A 102 7.41 -7.44 4.11
C PRO A 102 7.10 -8.19 5.40
N ALA A 103 8.11 -8.78 6.05
CA ALA A 103 7.93 -9.55 7.28
C ALA A 103 7.44 -8.73 8.50
N GLU A 104 7.49 -7.40 8.42
CA GLU A 104 7.10 -6.47 9.47
C GLU A 104 5.69 -5.92 9.23
N ILE A 105 5.17 -6.04 8.00
CA ILE A 105 3.89 -5.50 7.59
C ILE A 105 2.77 -6.45 8.03
N ILE A 106 1.76 -5.90 8.69
CA ILE A 106 0.57 -6.60 9.15
C ILE A 106 -0.56 -6.42 8.13
N LEU A 107 -0.76 -5.18 7.66
CA LEU A 107 -1.84 -4.80 6.76
C LEU A 107 -1.40 -3.65 5.88
N ILE A 108 -1.77 -3.70 4.61
CA ILE A 108 -1.73 -2.55 3.69
C ILE A 108 -3.15 -2.14 3.34
N VAL A 109 -3.39 -0.83 3.26
CA VAL A 109 -4.65 -0.27 2.76
C VAL A 109 -4.34 0.74 1.66
N GLU A 110 -4.93 0.52 0.49
CA GLU A 110 -4.99 1.48 -0.61
C GLU A 110 -6.39 2.10 -0.69
N VAL A 111 -6.48 3.40 -0.83
CA VAL A 111 -7.72 4.12 -1.06
C VAL A 111 -7.79 4.49 -2.53
N SER A 112 -8.60 3.80 -3.29
CA SER A 112 -8.61 3.86 -4.74
C SER A 112 -9.82 4.63 -5.27
N ASP A 113 -9.54 5.67 -6.03
CA ASP A 113 -10.52 6.39 -6.85
C ASP A 113 -10.08 6.30 -8.32
N SER A 114 -9.37 7.27 -8.85
CA SER A 114 -8.84 7.25 -10.21
C SER A 114 -7.74 6.20 -10.44
N THR A 115 -7.10 5.73 -9.38
CA THR A 115 -6.01 4.74 -9.38
C THR A 115 -6.48 3.28 -9.33
N LEU A 116 -7.78 3.00 -9.17
CA LEU A 116 -8.31 1.66 -8.89
C LEU A 116 -7.75 0.55 -9.80
N LYS A 117 -7.63 0.83 -11.10
CA LYS A 117 -7.07 -0.15 -12.03
C LYS A 117 -5.59 -0.45 -11.74
N TYR A 118 -4.80 0.58 -11.46
CA TYR A 118 -3.38 0.44 -11.14
C TYR A 118 -3.17 -0.29 -9.82
N ASP A 119 -3.95 0.05 -8.80
CA ASP A 119 -3.88 -0.58 -7.49
C ASP A 119 -4.23 -2.08 -7.57
N ARG A 120 -5.24 -2.45 -8.36
CA ARG A 120 -5.62 -3.87 -8.57
C ARG A 120 -4.65 -4.64 -9.47
N ASP A 121 -4.21 -4.06 -10.58
CA ASP A 121 -3.47 -4.79 -11.61
C ASP A 121 -1.96 -4.84 -11.29
N THR A 122 -1.44 -3.80 -10.64
CA THR A 122 0.00 -3.67 -10.39
C THR A 122 0.34 -3.84 -8.91
N LYS A 123 -0.25 -3.01 -8.03
CA LYS A 123 0.12 -3.02 -6.61
C LYS A 123 -0.30 -4.29 -5.89
N LEU A 124 -1.50 -4.83 -6.15
CA LEU A 124 -1.91 -6.10 -5.54
C LEU A 124 -0.97 -7.26 -5.88
N SER A 125 -0.53 -7.37 -7.16
CA SER A 125 0.43 -8.40 -7.56
C SER A 125 1.76 -8.21 -6.83
N LEU A 126 2.26 -6.97 -6.79
CA LEU A 126 3.50 -6.63 -6.10
C LEU A 126 3.45 -6.98 -4.60
N TYR A 127 2.33 -6.71 -3.94
CA TYR A 127 2.12 -7.05 -2.52
C TYR A 127 2.00 -8.56 -2.30
N ALA A 128 1.34 -9.27 -3.22
CA ALA A 128 1.23 -10.73 -3.16
C ALA A 128 2.57 -11.43 -3.42
N GLU A 129 3.41 -10.93 -4.34
CA GLU A 129 4.78 -11.41 -4.55
C GLU A 129 5.67 -11.18 -3.32
N ALA A 130 5.45 -10.09 -2.60
CA ALA A 130 6.12 -9.79 -1.33
C ALA A 130 5.54 -10.57 -0.13
N GLU A 131 4.57 -11.46 -0.36
CA GLU A 131 3.92 -12.28 0.67
C GLU A 131 3.23 -11.46 1.78
N ILE A 132 2.74 -10.25 1.48
CA ILE A 132 1.91 -9.47 2.39
C ILE A 132 0.57 -10.18 2.56
N TYR A 133 0.27 -10.66 3.77
CA TYR A 133 -0.85 -11.58 3.99
C TYR A 133 -2.22 -10.98 3.69
N GLU A 134 -2.44 -9.70 4.06
CA GLU A 134 -3.73 -9.03 3.90
C GLU A 134 -3.55 -7.62 3.34
N VAL A 135 -4.32 -7.30 2.29
CA VAL A 135 -4.39 -5.98 1.66
C VAL A 135 -5.85 -5.59 1.48
N TRP A 136 -6.18 -4.36 1.82
CA TRP A 136 -7.49 -3.78 1.56
C TRP A 136 -7.42 -2.76 0.42
N ILE A 137 -8.41 -2.79 -0.47
CA ILE A 137 -8.68 -1.72 -1.42
C ILE A 137 -10.00 -1.06 -1.01
N VAL A 138 -9.94 0.18 -0.56
CA VAL A 138 -11.11 1.01 -0.33
C VAL A 138 -11.49 1.64 -1.66
N ASN A 139 -12.42 1.01 -2.35
CA ASN A 139 -12.85 1.36 -3.69
C ASN A 139 -13.93 2.45 -3.63
N LEU A 140 -13.50 3.70 -3.82
CA LEU A 140 -14.36 4.87 -3.74
C LEU A 140 -15.33 5.02 -4.94
N GLN A 141 -15.03 4.35 -6.06
CA GLN A 141 -15.92 4.40 -7.24
C GLN A 141 -17.20 3.58 -7.02
N ASN A 142 -17.11 2.48 -6.27
CA ASN A 142 -18.20 1.53 -6.07
C ASN A 142 -18.72 1.50 -4.63
N ASP A 143 -18.18 2.33 -3.74
CA ASP A 143 -18.54 2.38 -2.32
C ASP A 143 -18.41 1.01 -1.62
N ILE A 144 -17.28 0.33 -1.83
CA ILE A 144 -16.99 -0.99 -1.25
C ILE A 144 -15.57 -1.03 -0.66
N ILE A 145 -15.35 -2.00 0.23
CA ILE A 145 -14.00 -2.37 0.68
C ILE A 145 -13.73 -3.80 0.24
N GLU A 146 -12.64 -3.99 -0.51
CA GLU A 146 -12.17 -5.28 -0.98
C GLU A 146 -11.04 -5.74 -0.05
N VAL A 147 -11.17 -6.92 0.52
CA VAL A 147 -10.17 -7.53 1.40
C VAL A 147 -9.54 -8.69 0.66
N HIS A 148 -8.26 -8.58 0.35
CA HIS A 148 -7.46 -9.57 -0.36
C HIS A 148 -6.54 -10.27 0.63
N GLN A 149 -6.56 -11.62 0.64
CA GLN A 149 -5.88 -12.45 1.63
C GLN A 149 -5.24 -13.68 1.00
N ASN A 150 -4.31 -14.29 1.76
CA ASN A 150 -3.67 -15.54 1.39
C ASN A 150 -2.92 -15.46 0.05
N PRO A 151 -1.81 -14.67 -0.03
CA PRO A 151 -1.01 -14.55 -1.24
C PRO A 151 -0.34 -15.89 -1.59
N SER A 152 -0.33 -16.23 -2.88
CA SER A 152 0.40 -17.37 -3.42
C SER A 152 0.70 -17.13 -4.89
N ASN A 153 1.98 -17.32 -5.29
CA ASN A 153 2.43 -17.12 -6.67
C ASN A 153 2.06 -15.74 -7.25
N GLY A 154 2.23 -14.68 -6.46
CA GLY A 154 1.95 -13.29 -6.87
C GLY A 154 0.47 -12.94 -7.00
N ILE A 155 -0.43 -13.77 -6.46
CA ILE A 155 -1.89 -13.54 -6.50
C ILE A 155 -2.50 -13.80 -5.12
N TYR A 156 -3.48 -12.99 -4.73
CA TYR A 156 -4.31 -13.27 -3.56
C TYR A 156 -5.36 -14.34 -3.89
N GLN A 157 -5.37 -15.42 -3.10
CA GLN A 157 -6.27 -16.56 -3.32
C GLN A 157 -7.69 -16.31 -2.83
N LEU A 158 -7.87 -15.36 -1.91
CA LEU A 158 -9.15 -14.98 -1.35
C LEU A 158 -9.40 -13.49 -1.55
N ALA A 159 -10.59 -13.14 -2.02
CA ALA A 159 -11.07 -11.77 -2.08
C ALA A 159 -12.50 -11.72 -1.53
N LYS A 160 -12.70 -10.88 -0.53
CA LYS A 160 -14.01 -10.61 0.08
C LYS A 160 -14.39 -9.16 -0.19
N ILE A 161 -15.65 -8.91 -0.50
CA ILE A 161 -16.18 -7.56 -0.77
C ILE A 161 -17.18 -7.20 0.33
N PHE A 162 -16.97 -6.05 0.95
CA PHE A 162 -17.84 -5.48 1.98
C PHE A 162 -18.49 -4.20 1.47
N LYS A 163 -19.81 -4.11 1.62
CA LYS A 163 -20.65 -2.99 1.15
C LYS A 163 -21.11 -2.13 2.31
N ARG A 164 -21.73 -0.99 2.02
CA ARG A 164 -22.41 -0.16 3.02
C ARG A 164 -23.37 -1.00 3.85
N GLY A 165 -23.43 -0.72 5.15
CA GLY A 165 -24.19 -1.49 6.13
C GLY A 165 -23.45 -2.72 6.68
N GLU A 166 -22.33 -3.12 6.11
CA GLU A 166 -21.55 -4.27 6.54
C GLU A 166 -20.33 -3.85 7.38
N LYS A 167 -19.74 -4.84 8.05
CA LYS A 167 -18.50 -4.69 8.82
C LYS A 167 -17.38 -5.48 8.17
N VAL A 168 -16.25 -4.83 7.99
CA VAL A 168 -15.01 -5.49 7.56
C VAL A 168 -14.40 -6.21 8.75
N LEU A 169 -14.08 -7.49 8.56
CA LEU A 169 -13.37 -8.31 9.54
C LEU A 169 -11.98 -8.63 8.98
N SER A 170 -10.94 -8.22 9.70
CA SER A 170 -9.56 -8.53 9.40
C SER A 170 -9.16 -9.88 10.00
N GLU A 171 -8.48 -10.71 9.24
CA GLU A 171 -7.89 -11.96 9.77
C GLU A 171 -6.60 -11.70 10.56
N VAL A 172 -5.83 -10.69 10.15
CA VAL A 172 -4.58 -10.30 10.84
C VAL A 172 -4.84 -9.42 12.07
N LEU A 173 -6.02 -8.81 12.17
CA LEU A 173 -6.47 -7.96 13.28
C LEU A 173 -7.88 -8.39 13.75
N PRO A 174 -8.03 -9.59 14.34
CA PRO A 174 -9.34 -10.17 14.63
C PRO A 174 -10.17 -9.37 15.64
N TYR A 175 -9.54 -8.47 16.39
CA TYR A 175 -10.20 -7.55 17.32
C TYR A 175 -10.73 -6.27 16.66
N LEU A 176 -10.31 -5.99 15.41
CA LEU A 176 -10.76 -4.83 14.67
C LEU A 176 -12.05 -5.15 13.92
N SER A 177 -13.12 -4.43 14.24
CA SER A 177 -14.39 -4.47 13.50
C SER A 177 -14.67 -3.08 12.94
N LEU A 178 -14.62 -2.94 11.64
CA LEU A 178 -14.73 -1.66 10.94
C LEU A 178 -16.00 -1.60 10.10
N GLU A 179 -16.89 -0.65 10.42
CA GLU A 179 -18.09 -0.40 9.62
C GLU A 179 -17.72 0.32 8.31
N VAL A 180 -18.17 -0.22 7.18
CA VAL A 180 -17.91 0.36 5.85
C VAL A 180 -18.38 1.80 5.76
N ASP A 181 -19.56 2.10 6.32
CA ASP A 181 -20.12 3.45 6.33
C ASP A 181 -19.26 4.47 7.09
N LYS A 182 -18.56 4.03 8.14
CA LYS A 182 -17.63 4.92 8.87
C LYS A 182 -16.39 5.28 8.08
N VAL A 183 -16.01 4.44 7.14
CA VAL A 183 -14.84 4.68 6.26
C VAL A 183 -15.22 5.57 5.08
N LEU A 184 -16.37 5.29 4.49
CA LEU A 184 -16.75 5.93 3.22
C LEU A 184 -17.50 7.27 3.41
N GLY A 185 -17.98 7.54 4.62
CA GLY A 185 -18.71 8.78 4.97
C GLY A 185 -20.17 8.78 4.50
#